data_e1711556325890c11a1104ba6778e2a8
#
_entry.id   e1711556325890c11a1104ba6778e2a8
#
_cell.length_a   1.000
_cell.length_b   1.000
_cell.length_c   1.000
_cell.angle_alpha   90.00
_cell.angle_beta   90.00
_cell.angle_gamma   90.00
#
_symmetry.space_group_name_H-M   'P 1'
#
loop_
_entity.id
_entity.type
_entity.pdbx_description
1 polymer ?
#
loop_
_entity_poly.entity_id
_entity_poly.type
_entity_poly.pdbx_seq_one_letter_code
_entity_poly.pdbx_strand_id
1 'polypeptide(L)'
;QLIMIWNNAFQECSGLKMLDLSACTVLELILRSAFSNCCNLQMLDLSGCNKLMRIDGEAFYSCSSLKTVDLSCCSALENIDGFGFCENLTSINMEGCTALTWISGGAFMNCSKLSNFDFSKLLELKGIGESAFRGCALAGDIVFASSIQQIGESAFYGNDAITSIDFSKSTQLTVVSSGTFSSCRNLKKVDFSNCASLNTLNIGAFDNCPALEEVVIDNGFYTSIDGVLFVVDKASLLFYPAGKKELAYAIPS
;
A
#
# COMPACT_ATOMS: atom_id res chain seq x y z
N GLN A 1 -32.21 5.66 -10.47
CA GLN A 1 -30.73 5.69 -10.54
C GLN A 1 -30.16 4.79 -9.45
N LEU A 2 -29.14 4.00 -9.78
CA LEU A 2 -28.48 3.04 -8.87
C LEU A 2 -27.58 3.83 -7.91
N ILE A 3 -27.85 3.72 -6.59
CA ILE A 3 -27.08 4.39 -5.54
C ILE A 3 -26.09 3.42 -4.89
N MET A 4 -26.45 2.13 -4.82
CA MET A 4 -25.69 1.14 -4.06
C MET A 4 -25.79 -0.23 -4.71
N ILE A 5 -24.68 -0.95 -4.72
CA ILE A 5 -24.61 -2.38 -5.05
C ILE A 5 -24.43 -3.15 -3.74
N TRP A 6 -25.42 -3.98 -3.40
CA TRP A 6 -25.49 -4.67 -2.12
C TRP A 6 -24.48 -5.80 -1.97
N ASN A 7 -24.29 -6.23 -0.71
CA ASN A 7 -23.45 -7.38 -0.39
C ASN A 7 -23.80 -8.60 -1.26
N ASN A 8 -22.78 -9.23 -1.81
CA ASN A 8 -22.89 -10.47 -2.59
C ASN A 8 -23.79 -10.39 -3.84
N ALA A 9 -24.18 -9.19 -4.32
CA ALA A 9 -25.16 -9.02 -5.39
C ALA A 9 -24.81 -9.78 -6.68
N PHE A 10 -23.53 -9.92 -7.01
CA PHE A 10 -22.99 -10.65 -8.15
C PHE A 10 -21.92 -11.66 -7.74
N GLN A 11 -21.93 -12.09 -6.46
CA GLN A 11 -20.94 -13.05 -5.98
C GLN A 11 -20.95 -14.31 -6.84
N GLU A 12 -19.76 -14.80 -7.19
CA GLU A 12 -19.56 -16.03 -7.99
C GLU A 12 -20.20 -16.00 -9.41
N CYS A 13 -20.53 -14.81 -9.92
CA CYS A 13 -21.01 -14.66 -11.29
C CYS A 13 -19.87 -14.92 -12.28
N SER A 14 -19.44 -16.18 -12.41
CA SER A 14 -18.32 -16.60 -13.27
C SER A 14 -18.56 -16.37 -14.76
N GLY A 15 -19.80 -16.18 -15.20
CA GLY A 15 -20.14 -15.81 -16.57
C GLY A 15 -19.92 -14.32 -16.89
N LEU A 16 -19.76 -13.46 -15.87
CA LEU A 16 -19.62 -12.00 -16.04
C LEU A 16 -18.22 -11.66 -16.56
N LYS A 17 -18.14 -11.12 -17.78
CA LYS A 17 -16.87 -10.72 -18.41
C LYS A 17 -16.63 -9.21 -18.40
N MET A 18 -17.70 -8.43 -18.38
CA MET A 18 -17.67 -6.97 -18.40
C MET A 18 -18.71 -6.43 -17.44
N LEU A 19 -18.33 -5.45 -16.65
CA LEU A 19 -19.20 -4.67 -15.79
C LEU A 19 -19.07 -3.20 -16.20
N ASP A 20 -20.12 -2.66 -16.78
CA ASP A 20 -20.22 -1.26 -17.19
C ASP A 20 -21.10 -0.50 -16.19
N LEU A 21 -20.49 0.37 -15.40
CA LEU A 21 -21.15 1.27 -14.45
C LEU A 21 -21.00 2.74 -14.86
N SER A 22 -20.56 3.03 -16.10
CA SER A 22 -20.30 4.39 -16.59
C SER A 22 -21.52 5.32 -16.53
N ALA A 23 -22.73 4.74 -16.65
CA ALA A 23 -23.99 5.49 -16.50
C ALA A 23 -24.44 5.69 -15.02
N CYS A 24 -23.71 5.12 -14.05
CA CYS A 24 -24.09 5.10 -12.64
C CYS A 24 -23.57 6.35 -11.90
N THR A 25 -23.93 7.54 -12.36
CA THR A 25 -23.39 8.84 -11.88
C THR A 25 -23.76 9.21 -10.43
N VAL A 26 -24.64 8.44 -9.81
CA VAL A 26 -25.04 8.62 -8.39
C VAL A 26 -24.70 7.39 -7.54
N LEU A 27 -23.90 6.47 -8.06
CA LEU A 27 -23.43 5.32 -7.29
C LEU A 27 -22.47 5.78 -6.18
N GLU A 28 -22.81 5.46 -4.93
CA GLU A 28 -22.07 5.86 -3.76
C GLU A 28 -21.30 4.69 -3.13
N LEU A 29 -21.87 3.48 -3.19
CA LEU A 29 -21.33 2.34 -2.46
C LEU A 29 -21.33 1.06 -3.30
N ILE A 30 -20.20 0.36 -3.31
CA ILE A 30 -20.10 -1.04 -3.71
C ILE A 30 -19.76 -1.83 -2.44
N LEU A 31 -20.74 -2.63 -1.98
CA LEU A 31 -20.65 -3.26 -0.67
C LEU A 31 -19.89 -4.58 -0.71
N ARG A 32 -19.68 -5.15 0.49
CA ARG A 32 -18.86 -6.34 0.72
C ARG A 32 -19.20 -7.48 -0.24
N SER A 33 -18.15 -8.06 -0.82
CA SER A 33 -18.21 -9.23 -1.72
C SER A 33 -19.16 -9.08 -2.92
N ALA A 34 -19.56 -7.84 -3.28
CA ALA A 34 -20.56 -7.59 -4.32
C ALA A 34 -20.25 -8.31 -5.64
N PHE A 35 -18.99 -8.44 -6.04
CA PHE A 35 -18.50 -9.12 -7.23
C PHE A 35 -17.41 -10.15 -6.90
N SER A 36 -17.34 -10.61 -5.65
CA SER A 36 -16.34 -11.59 -5.23
C SER A 36 -16.44 -12.86 -6.08
N ASN A 37 -15.29 -13.41 -6.47
CA ASN A 37 -15.18 -14.60 -7.32
C ASN A 37 -15.82 -14.48 -8.73
N CYS A 38 -16.00 -13.27 -9.26
CA CYS A 38 -16.28 -13.06 -10.67
C CYS A 38 -15.01 -13.32 -11.49
N CYS A 39 -14.52 -14.57 -11.51
CA CYS A 39 -13.20 -14.94 -11.99
C CYS A 39 -12.94 -14.64 -13.48
N ASN A 40 -13.99 -14.47 -14.30
CA ASN A 40 -13.88 -14.10 -15.71
C ASN A 40 -14.11 -12.61 -15.98
N LEU A 41 -14.28 -11.78 -14.96
CA LEU A 41 -14.41 -10.33 -15.12
C LEU A 41 -13.10 -9.74 -15.64
N GLN A 42 -13.13 -9.24 -16.87
CA GLN A 42 -11.96 -8.69 -17.58
C GLN A 42 -11.96 -7.16 -17.61
N MET A 43 -13.16 -6.55 -17.64
CA MET A 43 -13.36 -5.11 -17.76
C MET A 43 -14.31 -4.62 -16.68
N LEU A 44 -13.88 -3.59 -15.98
CA LEU A 44 -14.65 -2.82 -15.01
C LEU A 44 -14.61 -1.35 -15.45
N ASP A 45 -15.77 -0.81 -15.83
CA ASP A 45 -15.89 0.61 -16.22
C ASP A 45 -16.60 1.38 -15.10
N LEU A 46 -15.88 2.25 -14.44
CA LEU A 46 -16.34 3.14 -13.38
C LEU A 46 -16.30 4.62 -13.81
N SER A 47 -16.13 4.92 -15.10
CA SER A 47 -15.85 6.27 -15.60
C SER A 47 -16.90 7.33 -15.29
N GLY A 48 -18.14 6.93 -14.93
CA GLY A 48 -19.19 7.85 -14.48
C GLY A 48 -19.36 7.94 -12.96
N CYS A 49 -18.63 7.14 -12.18
CA CYS A 49 -18.88 6.93 -10.74
C CYS A 49 -18.23 8.01 -9.86
N ASN A 50 -18.47 9.30 -10.16
CA ASN A 50 -17.83 10.41 -9.44
C ASN A 50 -18.39 10.64 -8.01
N LYS A 51 -19.44 9.93 -7.64
CA LYS A 51 -20.02 9.92 -6.28
C LYS A 51 -19.63 8.71 -5.47
N LEU A 52 -18.86 7.78 -6.06
CA LEU A 52 -18.44 6.56 -5.36
C LEU A 52 -17.54 6.93 -4.19
N MET A 53 -18.02 6.67 -2.97
CA MET A 53 -17.33 6.97 -1.71
C MET A 53 -16.57 5.76 -1.17
N ARG A 54 -17.10 4.56 -1.40
CA ARG A 54 -16.48 3.34 -0.85
C ARG A 54 -16.62 2.13 -1.76
N ILE A 55 -15.54 1.38 -1.84
CA ILE A 55 -15.50 -0.01 -2.31
C ILE A 55 -15.16 -0.83 -1.06
N ASP A 56 -16.13 -1.60 -0.56
CA ASP A 56 -16.01 -2.33 0.70
C ASP A 56 -15.28 -3.67 0.56
N GLY A 57 -15.00 -4.28 1.71
CA GLY A 57 -14.19 -5.49 1.82
C GLY A 57 -14.58 -6.60 0.84
N GLU A 58 -13.59 -7.16 0.17
CA GLU A 58 -13.76 -8.28 -0.76
C GLU A 58 -14.67 -7.99 -1.97
N ALA A 59 -15.02 -6.71 -2.27
CA ALA A 59 -15.99 -6.37 -3.33
C ALA A 59 -15.66 -7.00 -4.70
N PHE A 60 -14.38 -7.02 -5.07
CA PHE A 60 -13.85 -7.66 -6.30
C PHE A 60 -12.83 -8.76 -5.98
N TYR A 61 -12.89 -9.34 -4.78
CA TYR A 61 -11.97 -10.39 -4.36
C TYR A 61 -11.95 -11.55 -5.36
N SER A 62 -10.75 -12.01 -5.72
CA SER A 62 -10.56 -13.10 -6.70
C SER A 62 -11.20 -12.86 -8.08
N CYS A 63 -11.35 -11.59 -8.52
CA CYS A 63 -11.62 -11.28 -9.92
C CYS A 63 -10.35 -11.49 -10.74
N SER A 64 -9.92 -12.75 -10.85
CA SER A 64 -8.59 -13.13 -11.34
C SER A 64 -8.31 -12.79 -12.81
N SER A 65 -9.33 -12.50 -13.62
CA SER A 65 -9.15 -12.05 -15.01
C SER A 65 -9.05 -10.54 -15.18
N LEU A 66 -9.27 -9.75 -14.09
CA LEU A 66 -9.21 -8.29 -14.12
C LEU A 66 -7.75 -7.84 -14.30
N LYS A 67 -7.50 -7.01 -15.33
CA LYS A 67 -6.13 -6.59 -15.68
C LYS A 67 -5.81 -5.16 -15.26
N THR A 68 -6.78 -4.28 -15.40
CA THR A 68 -6.63 -2.86 -15.10
C THR A 68 -7.89 -2.33 -14.43
N VAL A 69 -7.74 -1.36 -13.55
CA VAL A 69 -8.85 -0.63 -12.94
C VAL A 69 -8.55 0.86 -13.06
N ASP A 70 -9.52 1.62 -13.56
CA ASP A 70 -9.42 3.09 -13.62
C ASP A 70 -10.43 3.70 -12.64
N LEU A 71 -9.92 4.34 -11.60
CA LEU A 71 -10.66 5.09 -10.59
C LEU A 71 -10.46 6.60 -10.69
N SER A 72 -9.84 7.09 -11.79
CA SER A 72 -9.51 8.51 -11.94
C SER A 72 -10.72 9.45 -11.87
N CYS A 73 -11.92 8.94 -12.13
CA CYS A 73 -13.17 9.70 -11.98
C CYS A 73 -13.76 9.67 -10.56
N CYS A 74 -13.27 8.79 -9.68
CA CYS A 74 -13.84 8.55 -8.36
C CYS A 74 -13.32 9.57 -7.32
N SER A 75 -13.58 10.86 -7.55
CA SER A 75 -13.04 11.94 -6.71
C SER A 75 -13.61 11.95 -5.28
N ALA A 76 -14.77 11.31 -5.05
CA ALA A 76 -15.39 11.17 -3.73
C ALA A 76 -14.91 9.92 -2.97
N LEU A 77 -14.02 9.08 -3.56
CA LEU A 77 -13.60 7.83 -2.94
C LEU A 77 -12.76 8.10 -1.70
N GLU A 78 -13.30 7.76 -0.53
CA GLU A 78 -12.67 7.97 0.78
C GLU A 78 -11.90 6.74 1.26
N ASN A 79 -12.39 5.55 0.90
CA ASN A 79 -11.81 4.28 1.31
C ASN A 79 -11.89 3.27 0.16
N ILE A 80 -10.80 2.51 -0.01
CA ILE A 80 -10.74 1.42 -0.98
C ILE A 80 -10.34 0.12 -0.31
N ASP A 81 -11.10 -0.92 -0.65
CA ASP A 81 -10.83 -2.31 -0.30
C ASP A 81 -11.22 -3.21 -1.49
N GLY A 82 -11.07 -4.52 -1.33
CA GLY A 82 -11.81 -5.49 -2.12
C GLY A 82 -11.17 -6.03 -3.38
N PHE A 83 -9.92 -5.69 -3.73
CA PHE A 83 -9.23 -6.22 -4.91
C PHE A 83 -8.25 -7.36 -4.59
N GLY A 84 -8.31 -7.91 -3.38
CA GLY A 84 -7.44 -9.03 -3.00
C GLY A 84 -7.54 -10.19 -3.98
N PHE A 85 -6.41 -10.85 -4.27
CA PHE A 85 -6.31 -12.00 -5.20
C PHE A 85 -6.76 -11.71 -6.65
N CYS A 86 -6.77 -10.45 -7.08
CA CYS A 86 -6.85 -10.09 -8.49
C CYS A 86 -5.47 -10.34 -9.15
N GLU A 87 -5.11 -11.61 -9.32
CA GLU A 87 -3.75 -12.04 -9.68
C GLU A 87 -3.25 -11.51 -11.03
N ASN A 88 -4.15 -11.15 -11.94
CA ASN A 88 -3.78 -10.55 -13.24
C ASN A 88 -3.86 -9.02 -13.26
N LEU A 89 -4.20 -8.38 -12.14
CA LEU A 89 -4.22 -6.92 -12.04
C LEU A 89 -2.80 -6.38 -12.15
N THR A 90 -2.52 -5.63 -13.20
CA THR A 90 -1.18 -5.05 -13.48
C THR A 90 -1.07 -3.59 -13.05
N SER A 91 -2.17 -2.86 -13.11
CA SER A 91 -2.22 -1.44 -12.76
C SER A 91 -3.59 -1.01 -12.27
N ILE A 92 -3.57 -0.01 -11.41
CA ILE A 92 -4.76 0.72 -10.97
C ILE A 92 -4.46 2.23 -11.06
N ASN A 93 -5.33 2.98 -11.73
CA ASN A 93 -5.21 4.42 -11.84
C ASN A 93 -6.07 5.08 -10.75
N MET A 94 -5.44 5.81 -9.85
CA MET A 94 -6.08 6.52 -8.74
C MET A 94 -5.81 8.03 -8.77
N GLU A 95 -5.35 8.57 -9.90
CA GLU A 95 -4.90 9.97 -9.99
C GLU A 95 -5.97 10.98 -9.59
N GLY A 96 -7.25 10.66 -9.82
CA GLY A 96 -8.39 11.51 -9.45
C GLY A 96 -9.01 11.24 -8.08
N CYS A 97 -8.51 10.27 -7.30
CA CYS A 97 -9.04 9.90 -5.98
C CYS A 97 -8.59 10.91 -4.90
N THR A 98 -9.02 12.17 -5.04
CA THR A 98 -8.56 13.28 -4.19
C THR A 98 -9.10 13.24 -2.76
N ALA A 99 -10.15 12.47 -2.49
CA ALA A 99 -10.71 12.29 -1.15
C ALA A 99 -10.19 11.03 -0.44
N LEU A 100 -9.29 10.23 -1.08
CA LEU A 100 -8.86 8.95 -0.52
C LEU A 100 -8.01 9.15 0.72
N THR A 101 -8.54 8.68 1.86
CA THR A 101 -7.88 8.77 3.17
C THR A 101 -7.36 7.42 3.65
N TRP A 102 -7.90 6.31 3.14
CA TRP A 102 -7.57 4.98 3.65
C TRP A 102 -7.54 3.90 2.56
N ILE A 103 -6.49 3.09 2.56
CA ILE A 103 -6.43 1.81 1.85
C ILE A 103 -6.58 0.72 2.89
N SER A 104 -7.67 -0.05 2.84
CA SER A 104 -8.02 -1.04 3.86
C SER A 104 -7.08 -2.25 3.89
N GLY A 105 -7.19 -3.01 4.97
CA GLY A 105 -6.41 -4.24 5.12
C GLY A 105 -6.75 -5.26 4.02
N GLY A 106 -5.71 -5.83 3.40
CA GLY A 106 -5.88 -6.80 2.33
C GLY A 106 -6.40 -6.25 1.00
N ALA A 107 -6.56 -4.93 0.85
CA ALA A 107 -7.20 -4.30 -0.32
C ALA A 107 -6.67 -4.80 -1.67
N PHE A 108 -5.36 -5.04 -1.77
CA PHE A 108 -4.66 -5.56 -2.97
C PHE A 108 -3.81 -6.79 -2.64
N MET A 109 -4.09 -7.49 -1.53
CA MET A 109 -3.32 -8.66 -1.13
C MET A 109 -3.26 -9.69 -2.26
N ASN A 110 -2.05 -10.19 -2.55
CA ASN A 110 -1.80 -11.19 -3.61
C ASN A 110 -2.26 -10.77 -5.03
N CYS A 111 -2.28 -9.46 -5.32
CA CYS A 111 -2.31 -8.96 -6.70
C CYS A 111 -0.92 -9.14 -7.32
N SER A 112 -0.55 -10.39 -7.61
CA SER A 112 0.84 -10.81 -7.91
C SER A 112 1.46 -10.19 -9.17
N LYS A 113 0.69 -9.50 -9.99
CA LYS A 113 1.15 -8.73 -11.16
C LYS A 113 1.05 -7.22 -10.99
N LEU A 114 0.53 -6.73 -9.86
CA LEU A 114 0.43 -5.29 -9.61
C LEU A 114 1.83 -4.73 -9.33
N SER A 115 2.41 -4.11 -10.33
CA SER A 115 3.80 -3.62 -10.29
C SER A 115 3.94 -2.11 -10.18
N ASN A 116 2.87 -1.36 -10.45
CA ASN A 116 2.88 0.09 -10.42
C ASN A 116 1.71 0.64 -9.58
N PHE A 117 2.05 1.45 -8.58
CA PHE A 117 1.09 2.15 -7.74
C PHE A 117 1.74 3.45 -7.23
N ASP A 118 1.20 4.60 -7.62
CA ASP A 118 1.78 5.92 -7.28
C ASP A 118 1.18 6.50 -6.00
N PHE A 119 1.83 6.26 -4.86
CA PHE A 119 1.43 6.80 -3.56
C PHE A 119 1.69 8.31 -3.45
N SER A 120 2.56 8.88 -4.27
CA SER A 120 2.92 10.30 -4.21
C SER A 120 1.80 11.24 -4.62
N LYS A 121 0.81 10.72 -5.35
CA LYS A 121 -0.38 11.45 -5.82
C LYS A 121 -1.55 11.43 -4.83
N LEU A 122 -1.50 10.55 -3.84
CA LEU A 122 -2.57 10.39 -2.85
C LEU A 122 -2.36 11.36 -1.68
N LEU A 123 -2.65 12.64 -1.93
CA LEU A 123 -2.30 13.74 -1.04
C LEU A 123 -3.07 13.76 0.29
N GLU A 124 -4.22 13.06 0.38
CA GLU A 124 -5.04 12.94 1.58
C GLU A 124 -4.91 11.57 2.26
N LEU A 125 -4.08 10.66 1.72
CA LEU A 125 -3.93 9.31 2.25
C LEU A 125 -3.26 9.33 3.63
N LYS A 126 -4.01 8.92 4.66
CA LYS A 126 -3.55 8.87 6.07
C LYS A 126 -3.06 7.50 6.48
N GLY A 127 -3.59 6.45 5.90
CA GLY A 127 -3.18 5.12 6.32
C GLY A 127 -3.33 4.02 5.28
N ILE A 128 -2.48 3.02 5.45
CA ILE A 128 -2.49 1.77 4.69
C ILE A 128 -2.66 0.64 5.71
N GLY A 129 -3.67 -0.19 5.51
CA GLY A 129 -4.05 -1.25 6.42
C GLY A 129 -3.12 -2.47 6.37
N GLU A 130 -3.37 -3.40 7.28
CA GLU A 130 -2.65 -4.68 7.37
C GLU A 130 -2.69 -5.44 6.04
N SER A 131 -1.53 -5.94 5.60
CA SER A 131 -1.41 -6.77 4.39
C SER A 131 -1.97 -6.15 3.09
N ALA A 132 -2.18 -4.82 3.04
CA ALA A 132 -2.88 -4.16 1.92
C ALA A 132 -2.24 -4.44 0.55
N PHE A 133 -0.92 -4.49 0.46
CA PHE A 133 -0.14 -4.82 -0.75
C PHE A 133 0.74 -6.06 -0.57
N ARG A 134 0.40 -6.92 0.40
CA ARG A 134 1.16 -8.15 0.63
C ARG A 134 1.16 -9.03 -0.63
N GLY A 135 2.37 -9.49 -1.05
CA GLY A 135 2.50 -10.39 -2.20
C GLY A 135 2.13 -9.76 -3.54
N CYS A 136 2.21 -8.43 -3.66
CA CYS A 136 2.19 -7.74 -4.94
C CYS A 136 3.56 -7.81 -5.63
N ALA A 137 3.66 -7.20 -6.82
CA ALA A 137 4.92 -7.08 -7.58
C ALA A 137 5.41 -5.63 -7.65
N LEU A 138 5.07 -4.80 -6.64
CA LEU A 138 5.46 -3.39 -6.64
C LEU A 138 6.97 -3.26 -6.81
N ALA A 139 7.40 -2.32 -7.64
CA ALA A 139 8.79 -2.24 -8.10
C ALA A 139 9.35 -0.82 -8.06
N GLY A 140 10.67 -0.73 -7.94
CA GLY A 140 11.40 0.54 -7.97
C GLY A 140 11.27 1.32 -6.66
N ASP A 141 11.26 2.62 -6.77
CA ASP A 141 11.24 3.54 -5.63
C ASP A 141 9.80 3.89 -5.26
N ILE A 142 9.43 3.61 -4.03
CA ILE A 142 8.12 3.95 -3.48
C ILE A 142 8.24 5.27 -2.72
N VAL A 143 7.51 6.30 -3.17
CA VAL A 143 7.51 7.64 -2.58
C VAL A 143 6.14 7.94 -1.99
N PHE A 144 6.10 8.31 -0.71
CA PHE A 144 4.85 8.66 -0.02
C PHE A 144 4.62 10.18 0.01
N ALA A 145 3.34 10.58 0.00
CA ALA A 145 2.93 11.95 0.22
C ALA A 145 3.05 12.35 1.71
N SER A 146 2.89 13.64 2.00
CA SER A 146 3.06 14.19 3.36
C SER A 146 1.97 13.78 4.36
N SER A 147 0.81 13.36 3.87
CA SER A 147 -0.38 13.04 4.67
C SER A 147 -0.32 11.71 5.40
N ILE A 148 0.56 10.79 4.97
CA ILE A 148 0.61 9.44 5.55
C ILE A 148 0.98 9.48 7.03
N GLN A 149 0.19 8.77 7.87
CA GLN A 149 0.34 8.74 9.32
C GLN A 149 0.73 7.36 9.83
N GLN A 150 0.25 6.29 9.17
CA GLN A 150 0.52 4.94 9.61
C GLN A 150 0.51 3.93 8.49
N ILE A 151 1.35 2.91 8.63
CA ILE A 151 1.43 1.76 7.73
C ILE A 151 1.30 0.49 8.57
N GLY A 152 0.33 -0.32 8.20
CA GLY A 152 -0.09 -1.52 8.91
C GLY A 152 0.88 -2.68 8.81
N GLU A 153 0.62 -3.69 9.61
CA GLU A 153 1.41 -4.92 9.67
C GLU A 153 1.46 -5.59 8.30
N SER A 154 2.65 -6.01 7.89
CA SER A 154 2.88 -6.75 6.64
C SER A 154 2.33 -6.04 5.37
N ALA A 155 2.08 -4.72 5.41
CA ALA A 155 1.39 -4.00 4.33
C ALA A 155 2.07 -4.15 2.96
N PHE A 156 3.40 -4.23 2.92
CA PHE A 156 4.20 -4.41 1.69
C PHE A 156 5.01 -5.72 1.70
N TYR A 157 4.65 -6.67 2.57
CA TYR A 157 5.38 -7.95 2.68
C TYR A 157 5.55 -8.63 1.32
N GLY A 158 6.79 -9.04 1.01
CA GLY A 158 7.08 -9.87 -0.17
C GLY A 158 7.05 -9.13 -1.51
N ASN A 159 7.16 -7.79 -1.51
CA ASN A 159 7.33 -7.00 -2.74
C ASN A 159 8.82 -6.96 -3.10
N ASP A 160 9.31 -8.05 -3.69
CA ASP A 160 10.75 -8.27 -3.94
C ASP A 160 11.40 -7.25 -4.87
N ALA A 161 10.64 -6.56 -5.71
CA ALA A 161 11.16 -5.62 -6.70
C ALA A 161 11.24 -4.16 -6.21
N ILE A 162 10.82 -3.88 -4.97
CA ILE A 162 11.02 -2.55 -4.35
C ILE A 162 12.52 -2.36 -4.08
N THR A 163 13.04 -1.19 -4.48
CA THR A 163 14.46 -0.81 -4.33
C THR A 163 14.69 0.24 -3.25
N SER A 164 13.76 1.17 -3.08
CA SER A 164 13.80 2.14 -1.99
C SER A 164 12.41 2.55 -1.50
N ILE A 165 12.35 3.04 -0.27
CA ILE A 165 11.15 3.63 0.32
C ILE A 165 11.51 5.04 0.79
N ASP A 166 10.78 6.03 0.30
CA ASP A 166 10.98 7.44 0.62
C ASP A 166 9.78 8.02 1.41
N PHE A 167 10.01 8.25 2.69
CA PHE A 167 9.11 8.98 3.60
C PHE A 167 9.62 10.39 3.90
N SER A 168 10.60 10.91 3.17
CA SER A 168 11.21 12.22 3.48
C SER A 168 10.22 13.39 3.47
N LYS A 169 9.04 13.21 2.85
CA LYS A 169 7.93 14.18 2.88
C LYS A 169 6.89 13.90 3.95
N SER A 170 6.94 12.73 4.59
CA SER A 170 5.88 12.19 5.46
C SER A 170 6.02 12.67 6.91
N THR A 171 5.91 13.98 7.11
CA THR A 171 6.10 14.61 8.43
C THR A 171 5.08 14.19 9.48
N GLN A 172 3.95 13.63 9.07
CA GLN A 172 2.88 13.15 9.94
C GLN A 172 2.99 11.66 10.27
N LEU A 173 3.97 10.94 9.70
CA LEU A 173 4.13 9.51 9.94
C LEU A 173 4.46 9.25 11.42
N THR A 174 3.63 8.44 12.08
CA THR A 174 3.78 8.10 13.50
C THR A 174 4.11 6.63 13.73
N VAL A 175 3.62 5.74 12.85
CA VAL A 175 3.72 4.29 13.05
C VAL A 175 4.13 3.56 11.77
N VAL A 176 5.17 2.73 11.88
CA VAL A 176 5.51 1.67 10.92
C VAL A 176 5.47 0.35 11.67
N SER A 177 4.51 -0.51 11.31
CA SER A 177 4.20 -1.74 12.03
C SER A 177 5.17 -2.89 11.71
N SER A 178 5.01 -4.02 12.40
CA SER A 178 5.82 -5.23 12.19
C SER A 178 5.63 -5.78 10.77
N GLY A 179 6.70 -6.32 10.21
CA GLY A 179 6.67 -6.98 8.91
C GLY A 179 6.32 -6.09 7.73
N THR A 180 6.14 -4.77 7.92
CA THR A 180 5.64 -3.85 6.88
C THR A 180 6.36 -4.03 5.55
N PHE A 181 7.68 -4.09 5.55
CA PHE A 181 8.53 -4.30 4.36
C PHE A 181 9.30 -5.62 4.43
N SER A 182 8.88 -6.54 5.30
CA SER A 182 9.55 -7.83 5.42
C SER A 182 9.55 -8.58 4.10
N SER A 183 10.66 -9.26 3.81
CA SER A 183 10.88 -9.99 2.55
C SER A 183 10.86 -9.13 1.28
N CYS A 184 11.12 -7.83 1.38
CA CYS A 184 11.44 -6.98 0.22
C CYS A 184 12.92 -7.18 -0.14
N ARG A 185 13.25 -8.23 -0.89
CA ARG A 185 14.64 -8.76 -1.01
C ARG A 185 15.61 -7.81 -1.72
N ASN A 186 15.12 -6.89 -2.55
CA ASN A 186 15.95 -5.91 -3.25
C ASN A 186 15.89 -4.50 -2.63
N LEU A 187 15.19 -4.33 -1.50
CA LEU A 187 15.14 -3.06 -0.77
C LEU A 187 16.53 -2.69 -0.25
N LYS A 188 17.05 -1.54 -0.68
CA LYS A 188 18.39 -1.05 -0.33
C LYS A 188 18.36 0.09 0.66
N LYS A 189 17.36 0.97 0.58
CA LYS A 189 17.28 2.18 1.39
C LYS A 189 15.86 2.44 1.87
N VAL A 190 15.75 2.91 3.12
CA VAL A 190 14.53 3.51 3.67
C VAL A 190 14.85 4.87 4.25
N ASP A 191 14.13 5.91 3.81
CA ASP A 191 14.38 7.30 4.19
C ASP A 191 13.23 7.87 5.03
N PHE A 192 13.49 8.08 6.32
CA PHE A 192 12.61 8.74 7.29
C PHE A 192 13.17 10.10 7.73
N SER A 193 14.01 10.76 6.94
CA SER A 193 14.80 11.92 7.38
C SER A 193 14.00 13.09 7.96
N ASN A 194 12.74 13.26 7.52
CA ASN A 194 11.86 14.33 8.04
C ASN A 194 10.66 13.81 8.83
N CYS A 195 10.67 12.55 9.25
CA CYS A 195 9.57 11.92 10.01
C CYS A 195 9.70 12.28 11.52
N ALA A 196 9.55 13.55 11.85
CA ALA A 196 9.69 14.04 13.23
C ALA A 196 8.68 13.41 14.20
N SER A 197 7.52 12.98 13.71
CA SER A 197 6.44 12.37 14.50
C SER A 197 6.59 10.86 14.67
N LEU A 198 7.53 10.21 13.95
CA LEU A 198 7.69 8.74 13.97
C LEU A 198 8.22 8.28 15.33
N ASN A 199 7.33 7.76 16.14
CA ASN A 199 7.62 7.28 17.50
C ASN A 199 7.48 5.76 17.65
N THR A 200 6.87 5.10 16.66
CA THR A 200 6.71 3.64 16.64
C THR A 200 7.27 3.08 15.34
N LEU A 201 8.53 2.67 15.38
CA LEU A 201 9.20 1.95 14.29
C LEU A 201 9.50 0.52 14.76
N ASN A 202 8.72 -0.44 14.27
CA ASN A 202 8.97 -1.84 14.58
C ASN A 202 10.16 -2.34 13.75
N ILE A 203 11.21 -2.82 14.42
CA ILE A 203 12.44 -3.31 13.74
C ILE A 203 12.18 -4.53 12.86
N GLY A 204 11.20 -5.37 13.19
CA GLY A 204 10.75 -6.47 12.32
C GLY A 204 10.12 -6.00 11.01
N ALA A 205 9.91 -4.68 10.82
CA ALA A 205 9.46 -4.14 9.56
C ALA A 205 10.40 -4.48 8.38
N PHE A 206 11.68 -4.73 8.66
CA PHE A 206 12.73 -4.99 7.66
C PHE A 206 13.27 -6.42 7.69
N ASP A 207 12.55 -7.35 8.31
CA ASP A 207 12.97 -8.75 8.36
C ASP A 207 13.12 -9.32 6.95
N ASN A 208 14.17 -10.15 6.74
CA ASN A 208 14.46 -10.77 5.44
C ASN A 208 14.65 -9.76 4.28
N CYS A 209 15.25 -8.60 4.55
CA CYS A 209 15.68 -7.62 3.55
C CYS A 209 17.21 -7.69 3.36
N PRO A 210 17.75 -8.71 2.67
CA PRO A 210 19.21 -8.96 2.60
C PRO A 210 19.99 -7.89 1.83
N ALA A 211 19.30 -7.08 1.00
CA ALA A 211 19.95 -6.00 0.26
C ALA A 211 19.89 -4.64 1.00
N LEU A 212 19.25 -4.56 2.18
CA LEU A 212 19.10 -3.29 2.89
C LEU A 212 20.45 -2.81 3.42
N GLU A 213 20.91 -1.67 2.91
CA GLU A 213 22.18 -1.03 3.22
C GLU A 213 22.01 0.14 4.18
N GLU A 214 20.86 0.82 4.14
CA GLU A 214 20.68 2.11 4.82
C GLU A 214 19.25 2.32 5.33
N VAL A 215 19.13 2.71 6.59
CA VAL A 215 17.92 3.33 7.17
C VAL A 215 18.30 4.74 7.62
N VAL A 216 17.65 5.78 7.07
CA VAL A 216 17.94 7.19 7.39
C VAL A 216 16.86 7.72 8.31
N ILE A 217 17.23 8.12 9.51
CA ILE A 217 16.35 8.77 10.48
C ILE A 217 17.17 9.59 11.48
N ASP A 218 16.67 10.77 11.85
CA ASP A 218 17.16 11.56 12.98
C ASP A 218 15.99 12.38 13.54
N ASN A 219 15.41 11.89 14.62
CA ASN A 219 14.27 12.52 15.27
C ASN A 219 14.37 12.40 16.80
N GLY A 220 13.32 12.79 17.53
CA GLY A 220 13.31 12.73 18.99
C GLY A 220 13.29 11.32 19.60
N PHE A 221 13.20 10.24 18.80
CA PHE A 221 13.07 8.85 19.26
C PHE A 221 14.19 7.97 18.74
N TYR A 222 14.60 8.17 17.49
CA TYR A 222 15.57 7.35 16.76
C TYR A 222 16.62 8.20 16.09
N THR A 223 17.82 7.65 15.93
CA THR A 223 18.88 8.21 15.09
C THR A 223 19.57 7.12 14.29
N SER A 224 20.07 7.46 13.12
CA SER A 224 20.92 6.57 12.34
C SER A 224 22.32 7.13 12.18
N ILE A 225 23.32 6.26 12.31
CA ILE A 225 24.72 6.57 12.09
C ILE A 225 25.22 5.59 11.04
N ASP A 226 25.68 6.10 9.91
CA ASP A 226 26.09 5.28 8.75
C ASP A 226 25.02 4.25 8.35
N GLY A 227 23.74 4.63 8.40
CA GLY A 227 22.61 3.77 8.05
C GLY A 227 22.23 2.71 9.08
N VAL A 228 22.94 2.64 10.21
CA VAL A 228 22.65 1.75 11.34
C VAL A 228 21.73 2.46 12.33
N LEU A 229 20.66 1.80 12.78
CA LEU A 229 19.59 2.39 13.58
C LEU A 229 19.85 2.23 15.08
N PHE A 230 19.72 3.33 15.80
CA PHE A 230 19.82 3.41 17.27
C PHE A 230 18.59 4.10 17.86
N VAL A 231 18.35 3.94 19.18
CA VAL A 231 17.55 4.91 19.94
C VAL A 231 18.27 6.26 19.96
N VAL A 232 17.54 7.36 20.16
CA VAL A 232 18.08 8.72 20.02
C VAL A 232 19.27 9.01 20.94
N ASP A 233 19.30 8.43 22.14
CA ASP A 233 20.41 8.57 23.12
C ASP A 233 21.61 7.66 22.80
N LYS A 234 21.54 6.87 21.73
CA LYS A 234 22.53 5.88 21.30
C LYS A 234 22.82 4.77 22.32
N ALA A 235 22.03 4.67 23.38
CA ALA A 235 22.20 3.66 24.40
C ALA A 235 21.85 2.23 23.91
N SER A 236 21.09 2.14 22.82
CA SER A 236 20.69 0.84 22.25
C SER A 236 20.82 0.87 20.74
N LEU A 237 21.58 -0.09 20.20
CA LEU A 237 21.59 -0.42 18.77
C LEU A 237 20.34 -1.23 18.49
N LEU A 238 19.48 -0.75 17.59
CA LEU A 238 18.21 -1.38 17.27
C LEU A 238 18.31 -2.30 16.06
N PHE A 239 19.02 -1.84 15.02
CA PHE A 239 19.07 -2.59 13.78
C PHE A 239 20.33 -2.29 12.97
N TYR A 240 21.01 -3.34 12.54
CA TYR A 240 22.14 -3.29 11.59
C TYR A 240 21.66 -3.85 10.24
N PRO A 241 21.64 -3.04 9.16
CA PRO A 241 21.15 -3.48 7.86
C PRO A 241 21.99 -4.63 7.28
N ALA A 242 21.31 -5.70 6.84
CA ALA A 242 21.96 -6.94 6.40
C ALA A 242 22.74 -6.80 5.08
N GLY A 243 22.41 -5.78 4.27
CA GLY A 243 23.07 -5.51 2.98
C GLY A 243 24.35 -4.68 3.07
N LYS A 244 24.72 -4.24 4.28
CA LYS A 244 25.96 -3.48 4.47
C LYS A 244 27.19 -4.32 4.10
N LYS A 245 28.13 -3.68 3.40
CA LYS A 245 29.33 -4.36 2.82
C LYS A 245 30.58 -4.17 3.65
N GLU A 246 30.51 -3.38 4.72
CA GLU A 246 31.65 -3.14 5.60
C GLU A 246 32.06 -4.43 6.30
N LEU A 247 33.37 -4.72 6.25
CA LEU A 247 33.94 -5.90 6.92
C LEU A 247 34.15 -5.69 8.44
N ALA A 248 34.04 -4.46 8.89
CA ALA A 248 34.12 -4.07 10.30
C ALA A 248 33.23 -2.86 10.58
N TYR A 249 32.61 -2.84 11.74
CA TYR A 249 31.81 -1.72 12.20
C TYR A 249 32.23 -1.33 13.62
N ALA A 250 32.64 -0.07 13.79
CA ALA A 250 32.92 0.47 15.12
C ALA A 250 31.61 1.05 15.70
N ILE A 251 31.14 0.48 16.81
CA ILE A 251 29.95 0.99 17.49
C ILE A 251 30.28 2.41 18.03
N PRO A 252 29.51 3.45 17.65
CA PRO A 252 29.73 4.79 18.18
C PRO A 252 29.59 4.85 19.71
N SER A 253 30.51 5.57 20.37
CA SER A 253 30.48 5.80 21.82
C SER A 253 29.58 6.96 22.21
#